data_f8aadecff8fe79688aea2a7669655bcf
#
_entry.id   f8aadecff8fe79688aea2a7669655bcf
#
_cell.length_a   1.000
_cell.length_b   1.000
_cell.length_c   1.000
_cell.angle_alpha   90.00
_cell.angle_beta   90.00
_cell.angle_gamma   90.00
#
_symmetry.space_group_name_H-M   'P 1'
#
loop_
_entity.id
_entity.type
_entity.pdbx_description
1 polymer ?
#
loop_
_entity_poly.entity_id
_entity_poly.type
_entity_poly.pdbx_seq_one_letter_code
_entity_poly.pdbx_strand_id
1 'polypeptide(L)'
;MIAWAGSCRPRCQGFGSWGGVGVRGRFRSLGQGRYRDLGARPSLVCRPLLPAGRSRLRRGCAGRAGPGHEGGGGRAGALAAAAVTAVALAVAAWRRARPVREVLFFPSRPCCIEALLAEAAEPGAPARPCPCPLPSGDTALSRLVRRLLSARRSLDLCLFSFSCPQLARTVQLLHRRGVRVRLVTDAQYMGLHGSQIGRLRHAGIQVRHDQHSGYMHHKFAIVDRRMLITGSLNWTTQAIQSNRENVLVVEDAEYVKAFQEEFERIWEEYNPANYRFFSERH
;
A
#
# COMPACT_ATOMS: atom_id res chain seq x y z
N MET A 1 23.84 19.04 -27.09
CA MET A 1 24.90 18.63 -26.14
C MET A 1 25.02 19.71 -25.09
N ILE A 2 24.41 19.55 -23.91
CA ILE A 2 24.78 20.28 -22.69
C ILE A 2 24.37 19.33 -21.55
N ALA A 3 25.40 18.81 -20.85
CA ALA A 3 25.27 17.93 -19.69
C ALA A 3 24.94 18.77 -18.46
N TRP A 4 23.99 18.33 -17.66
CA TRP A 4 23.80 18.79 -16.29
C TRP A 4 24.00 17.62 -15.33
N ALA A 5 25.22 17.58 -14.76
CA ALA A 5 25.51 16.78 -13.59
C ALA A 5 25.27 17.64 -12.34
N GLY A 6 24.25 17.30 -11.58
CA GLY A 6 23.93 17.92 -10.29
C GLY A 6 24.09 16.89 -9.17
N SER A 7 25.24 16.89 -8.50
CA SER A 7 25.52 16.05 -7.34
C SER A 7 24.81 16.64 -6.11
N CYS A 8 23.87 15.90 -5.51
CA CYS A 8 23.33 16.18 -4.18
C CYS A 8 24.13 15.43 -3.13
N ARG A 9 24.98 16.14 -2.39
CA ARG A 9 25.55 15.68 -1.13
C ARG A 9 24.62 16.15 0.02
N PRO A 10 24.25 15.30 0.98
CA PRO A 10 23.59 15.77 2.19
C PRO A 10 24.64 16.31 3.18
N ARG A 11 24.52 17.57 3.55
CA ARG A 11 25.25 18.18 4.69
C ARG A 11 24.50 17.84 5.97
N CYS A 12 25.14 17.11 6.87
CA CYS A 12 24.80 17.08 8.27
C CYS A 12 25.29 18.39 8.91
N GLN A 13 24.39 19.19 9.48
CA GLN A 13 24.76 20.31 10.33
C GLN A 13 24.25 20.10 11.76
N GLY A 14 25.12 20.43 12.68
CA GLY A 14 25.24 20.16 14.07
C GLY A 14 24.08 20.64 14.95
N PHE A 15 23.95 19.94 16.06
CA PHE A 15 23.14 20.25 17.20
C PHE A 15 23.70 21.45 17.95
N GLY A 16 22.91 22.53 18.02
CA GLY A 16 23.10 23.66 18.96
C GLY A 16 22.42 23.34 20.28
N SER A 17 23.18 23.46 21.36
CA SER A 17 22.75 23.31 22.74
C SER A 17 21.74 24.40 23.16
N TRP A 18 20.61 24.01 23.73
CA TRP A 18 19.71 24.89 24.45
C TRP A 18 19.76 24.60 25.94
N GLY A 19 20.02 25.71 26.70
CA GLY A 19 20.24 25.72 28.13
C GLY A 19 19.00 25.30 28.95
N GLY A 20 19.28 24.69 30.09
CA GLY A 20 18.30 24.18 31.02
C GLY A 20 17.57 25.25 31.80
N VAL A 21 16.27 25.00 32.01
CA VAL A 21 15.51 25.54 33.13
C VAL A 21 15.00 24.35 33.93
N GLY A 22 15.53 24.20 35.14
CA GLY A 22 15.17 23.12 36.05
C GLY A 22 13.83 23.36 36.74
N VAL A 23 12.93 22.40 36.60
CA VAL A 23 11.78 22.22 37.48
C VAL A 23 11.95 20.91 38.22
N ARG A 24 12.24 20.98 39.53
CA ARG A 24 12.30 19.78 40.42
C ARG A 24 10.89 19.34 40.77
N GLY A 25 10.38 18.30 40.10
CA GLY A 25 9.20 17.55 40.54
C GLY A 25 9.60 16.18 41.04
N ARG A 26 9.35 15.92 42.36
CA ARG A 26 9.57 14.59 42.96
C ARG A 26 8.53 13.62 42.44
N PHE A 27 8.94 12.66 41.68
CA PHE A 27 8.12 11.47 41.39
C PHE A 27 8.51 10.32 42.35
N ARG A 28 7.55 9.89 43.16
CA ARG A 28 7.64 8.68 43.98
C ARG A 28 7.59 7.44 43.06
N SER A 29 8.56 6.56 43.24
CA SER A 29 8.60 5.22 42.63
C SER A 29 7.53 4.34 43.22
N LEU A 30 6.68 3.77 42.41
CA LEU A 30 5.78 2.68 42.73
C LEU A 30 6.14 1.44 41.90
N GLY A 31 6.59 0.39 42.62
CA GLY A 31 6.35 -1.01 42.38
C GLY A 31 6.73 -1.64 41.05
N GLN A 32 7.88 -2.35 41.07
CA GLN A 32 8.22 -3.36 40.07
C GLN A 32 7.29 -4.59 40.25
N GLY A 33 6.33 -4.76 39.37
CA GLY A 33 5.57 -6.00 39.22
C GLY A 33 6.36 -7.02 38.39
N ARG A 34 6.72 -8.13 39.01
CA ARG A 34 7.38 -9.29 38.38
C ARG A 34 6.39 -9.98 37.44
N TYR A 35 6.67 -9.97 36.13
CA TYR A 35 6.01 -10.87 35.18
C TYR A 35 6.63 -12.26 35.26
N ARG A 36 5.82 -13.27 35.62
CA ARG A 36 6.19 -14.68 35.59
C ARG A 36 6.17 -15.15 34.12
N ASP A 37 7.29 -15.74 33.72
CA ASP A 37 7.43 -16.56 32.51
C ASP A 37 6.44 -17.72 32.53
N LEU A 38 5.58 -17.82 31.55
CA LEU A 38 4.78 -19.01 31.26
C LEU A 38 5.35 -19.66 29.99
N GLY A 39 5.87 -20.85 30.21
CA GLY A 39 6.66 -21.71 29.36
C GLY A 39 6.13 -21.91 27.92
N ALA A 40 7.08 -21.97 27.04
CA ALA A 40 6.97 -22.39 25.66
C ALA A 40 6.50 -23.86 25.56
N ARG A 41 5.45 -24.11 24.76
CA ARG A 41 5.10 -25.45 24.28
C ARG A 41 5.68 -25.68 22.89
N PRO A 42 6.25 -26.87 22.61
CA PRO A 42 6.88 -27.13 21.31
C PRO A 42 5.84 -27.41 20.24
N SER A 43 6.06 -26.82 19.07
CA SER A 43 5.31 -27.02 17.83
C SER A 43 5.56 -28.41 17.25
N LEU A 44 4.50 -29.18 17.08
CA LEU A 44 4.47 -30.43 16.32
C LEU A 44 4.60 -30.13 14.82
N VAL A 45 5.75 -30.52 14.26
CA VAL A 45 6.01 -30.53 12.83
C VAL A 45 5.42 -31.81 12.25
N CYS A 46 4.32 -31.72 11.50
CA CYS A 46 3.86 -32.80 10.65
C CYS A 46 4.67 -32.85 9.36
N ARG A 47 5.49 -33.89 9.19
CA ARG A 47 6.10 -34.26 7.92
C ARG A 47 5.09 -35.06 7.08
N PRO A 48 4.93 -34.80 5.78
CA PRO A 48 4.23 -35.69 4.91
C PRO A 48 5.14 -36.86 4.48
N LEU A 49 4.65 -38.08 4.69
CA LEU A 49 5.25 -39.33 4.19
C LEU A 49 5.00 -39.47 2.68
N LEU A 50 6.06 -39.61 1.92
CA LEU A 50 6.02 -40.03 0.53
C LEU A 50 5.99 -41.57 0.47
N PRO A 51 5.18 -42.23 -0.37
CA PRO A 51 5.29 -43.64 -0.61
C PRO A 51 6.34 -43.94 -1.67
N ALA A 52 7.29 -44.81 -1.32
CA ALA A 52 8.27 -45.40 -2.22
C ALA A 52 7.60 -46.45 -3.10
N GLY A 53 7.52 -46.22 -4.41
CA GLY A 53 7.10 -47.22 -5.41
C GLY A 53 8.28 -48.00 -5.93
N ARG A 54 8.29 -49.29 -5.68
CA ARG A 54 9.28 -50.24 -6.24
C ARG A 54 8.92 -50.60 -7.67
N SER A 55 9.86 -50.41 -8.57
CA SER A 55 9.89 -50.96 -9.92
C SER A 55 10.08 -52.47 -9.92
N ARG A 56 9.25 -53.24 -10.65
CA ARG A 56 9.56 -54.59 -11.10
C ARG A 56 9.38 -54.64 -12.60
N LEU A 57 10.48 -54.85 -13.26
CA LEU A 57 10.58 -55.33 -14.63
C LEU A 57 9.99 -56.77 -14.74
N ARG A 58 9.08 -57.00 -15.65
CA ARG A 58 8.83 -58.32 -16.22
C ARG A 58 8.83 -58.21 -17.73
N ARG A 59 9.70 -59.00 -18.30
CA ARG A 59 9.81 -59.28 -19.74
C ARG A 59 8.72 -60.23 -20.21
N GLY A 60 8.28 -60.06 -21.43
CA GLY A 60 7.98 -61.12 -22.38
C GLY A 60 6.53 -61.52 -22.50
N CYS A 61 5.94 -61.25 -23.65
CA CYS A 61 5.52 -62.28 -24.63
C CYS A 61 4.84 -61.57 -25.81
N ALA A 62 5.29 -61.89 -26.99
CA ALA A 62 4.67 -61.49 -28.24
C ALA A 62 3.36 -62.20 -28.42
N GLY A 63 2.31 -61.51 -28.82
CA GLY A 63 0.99 -62.05 -29.13
C GLY A 63 0.27 -61.17 -30.15
N ARG A 64 0.26 -61.62 -31.40
CA ARG A 64 -0.69 -61.47 -32.52
C ARG A 64 -1.60 -60.28 -32.57
N ALA A 65 -1.45 -59.55 -33.68
CA ALA A 65 -2.37 -58.53 -34.17
C ALA A 65 -3.75 -59.12 -34.49
N GLY A 66 -4.80 -58.51 -33.99
CA GLY A 66 -6.18 -58.65 -34.42
C GLY A 66 -6.70 -57.28 -34.88
N PRO A 67 -7.62 -57.21 -35.88
CA PRO A 67 -8.01 -55.98 -36.51
C PRO A 67 -9.00 -55.15 -35.67
N GLY A 68 -8.74 -53.87 -35.61
CA GLY A 68 -9.64 -52.72 -35.60
C GLY A 68 -10.91 -52.76 -34.74
N HIS A 69 -10.84 -52.02 -33.64
CA HIS A 69 -11.99 -51.26 -33.16
C HIS A 69 -11.55 -49.80 -33.02
N GLU A 70 -11.96 -48.97 -33.97
CA GLU A 70 -11.94 -47.52 -33.83
C GLU A 70 -12.92 -47.13 -32.74
N GLY A 71 -12.41 -46.98 -31.53
CA GLY A 71 -13.21 -46.70 -30.34
C GLY A 71 -13.22 -45.23 -29.99
N GLY A 72 -14.40 -44.68 -29.81
CA GLY A 72 -14.80 -43.37 -29.38
C GLY A 72 -14.17 -42.77 -28.11
N GLY A 73 -12.90 -43.08 -27.78
CA GLY A 73 -12.21 -42.56 -26.58
C GLY A 73 -11.73 -41.11 -26.68
N GLY A 74 -11.59 -40.55 -27.88
CA GLY A 74 -11.03 -39.21 -28.06
C GLY A 74 -11.93 -38.07 -27.59
N ARG A 75 -13.24 -38.21 -27.71
CA ARG A 75 -14.20 -37.15 -27.32
C ARG A 75 -14.41 -37.06 -25.80
N ALA A 76 -14.41 -38.21 -25.10
CA ALA A 76 -14.55 -38.21 -23.64
C ALA A 76 -13.32 -37.64 -22.93
N GLY A 77 -12.11 -37.92 -23.42
CA GLY A 77 -10.87 -37.35 -22.89
C GLY A 77 -10.75 -35.84 -23.11
N ALA A 78 -11.17 -35.37 -24.30
CA ALA A 78 -11.18 -33.92 -24.60
C ALA A 78 -12.18 -33.15 -23.75
N LEU A 79 -13.36 -33.70 -23.48
CA LEU A 79 -14.37 -33.07 -22.60
C LEU A 79 -13.91 -33.07 -21.15
N ALA A 80 -13.25 -34.08 -20.64
CA ALA A 80 -12.70 -34.14 -19.30
C ALA A 80 -11.56 -33.12 -19.12
N ALA A 81 -10.66 -32.98 -20.09
CA ALA A 81 -9.60 -31.99 -20.06
C ALA A 81 -10.15 -30.54 -20.09
N ALA A 82 -11.16 -30.27 -20.91
CA ALA A 82 -11.84 -29.01 -21.00
C ALA A 82 -12.55 -28.63 -19.65
N ALA A 83 -13.18 -29.61 -19.00
CA ALA A 83 -13.82 -29.42 -17.70
C ALA A 83 -12.80 -29.11 -16.61
N VAL A 84 -11.66 -29.81 -16.57
CA VAL A 84 -10.57 -29.51 -15.59
C VAL A 84 -9.97 -28.13 -15.80
N THR A 85 -9.74 -27.71 -17.05
CA THR A 85 -9.25 -26.37 -17.37
C THR A 85 -10.27 -25.29 -17.01
N ALA A 86 -11.56 -25.52 -17.28
CA ALA A 86 -12.62 -24.58 -16.90
C ALA A 86 -12.73 -24.43 -15.37
N VAL A 87 -12.67 -25.53 -14.61
CA VAL A 87 -12.64 -25.50 -13.15
C VAL A 87 -11.38 -24.80 -12.62
N ALA A 88 -10.20 -25.06 -13.18
CA ALA A 88 -8.97 -24.40 -12.80
C ALA A 88 -9.02 -22.89 -13.07
N LEU A 89 -9.57 -22.48 -14.20
CA LEU A 89 -9.78 -21.06 -14.54
C LEU A 89 -10.81 -20.40 -13.61
N ALA A 90 -11.90 -21.10 -13.31
CA ALA A 90 -12.92 -20.61 -12.37
C ALA A 90 -12.36 -20.46 -10.94
N VAL A 91 -11.56 -21.42 -10.46
CA VAL A 91 -10.86 -21.34 -9.16
C VAL A 91 -9.82 -20.22 -9.18
N ALA A 92 -9.08 -20.05 -10.26
CA ALA A 92 -8.13 -18.95 -10.40
C ALA A 92 -8.83 -17.57 -10.42
N ALA A 93 -9.95 -17.46 -11.14
CA ALA A 93 -10.79 -16.26 -11.15
C ALA A 93 -11.40 -15.97 -9.76
N TRP A 94 -11.90 -17.00 -9.07
CA TRP A 94 -12.44 -16.90 -7.71
C TRP A 94 -11.36 -16.50 -6.70
N ARG A 95 -10.14 -17.04 -6.80
CA ARG A 95 -9.00 -16.62 -5.96
C ARG A 95 -8.58 -15.17 -6.23
N ARG A 96 -8.67 -14.69 -7.49
CA ARG A 96 -8.42 -13.29 -7.87
C ARG A 96 -9.54 -12.35 -7.42
N ALA A 97 -10.75 -12.86 -7.24
CA ALA A 97 -11.92 -12.09 -6.85
C ALA A 97 -12.09 -11.92 -5.33
N ARG A 98 -11.20 -12.49 -4.51
CA ARG A 98 -11.28 -12.26 -3.07
C ARG A 98 -11.05 -10.79 -2.75
N PRO A 99 -12.00 -10.13 -2.07
CA PRO A 99 -11.84 -8.73 -1.70
C PRO A 99 -10.64 -8.55 -0.78
N VAL A 100 -9.90 -7.47 -0.97
CA VAL A 100 -8.77 -7.13 -0.12
C VAL A 100 -9.28 -6.85 1.30
N ARG A 101 -8.66 -7.51 2.29
CA ARG A 101 -8.84 -7.25 3.72
C ARG A 101 -7.48 -7.36 4.37
N GLU A 102 -6.90 -6.23 4.75
CA GLU A 102 -5.53 -6.17 5.22
C GLU A 102 -5.40 -5.10 6.31
N VAL A 103 -4.63 -5.40 7.34
CA VAL A 103 -4.24 -4.44 8.36
C VAL A 103 -2.73 -4.27 8.33
N LEU A 104 -2.27 -3.03 8.29
CA LEU A 104 -0.85 -2.67 8.34
C LEU A 104 -0.57 -1.96 9.67
N PHE A 105 0.49 -2.36 10.34
CA PHE A 105 0.96 -1.70 11.54
C PHE A 105 2.29 -1.00 11.29
N PHE A 106 2.44 0.16 11.92
CA PHE A 106 3.65 0.96 11.89
C PHE A 106 4.25 1.05 13.30
N PRO A 107 5.54 1.36 13.46
CA PRO A 107 6.45 1.88 12.44
C PRO A 107 6.87 0.80 11.43
N SER A 108 7.07 1.26 10.19
CA SER A 108 7.62 0.42 9.11
C SER A 108 9.14 0.52 9.10
N ARG A 109 9.83 -0.58 8.89
CA ARG A 109 11.26 -0.53 8.62
C ARG A 109 11.52 0.29 7.35
N PRO A 110 12.57 1.13 7.32
CA PRO A 110 12.97 1.82 6.11
C PRO A 110 13.20 0.82 4.97
N CYS A 111 12.62 1.09 3.82
CA CYS A 111 12.77 0.24 2.64
C CYS A 111 12.83 1.06 1.36
N CYS A 112 13.53 0.52 0.37
CA CYS A 112 13.53 1.06 -0.98
C CYS A 112 12.21 0.70 -1.68
N ILE A 113 11.55 1.69 -2.29
CA ILE A 113 10.33 1.49 -3.09
C ILE A 113 10.59 1.70 -4.59
N GLU A 114 11.83 1.94 -5.00
CA GLU A 114 12.15 2.28 -6.39
C GLU A 114 11.75 1.18 -7.38
N ALA A 115 11.97 -0.08 -7.01
CA ALA A 115 11.55 -1.21 -7.85
C ALA A 115 10.03 -1.24 -8.06
N LEU A 116 9.25 -0.91 -7.02
CA LEU A 116 7.80 -0.82 -7.13
C LEU A 116 7.35 0.33 -8.02
N LEU A 117 8.03 1.48 -7.93
CA LEU A 117 7.73 2.64 -8.77
C LEU A 117 8.15 2.39 -10.22
N ALA A 118 9.29 1.75 -10.46
CA ALA A 118 9.76 1.41 -11.80
C ALA A 118 8.82 0.41 -12.49
N GLU A 119 8.47 -0.68 -11.82
CA GLU A 119 7.50 -1.67 -12.32
C GLU A 119 6.14 -1.03 -12.64
N ALA A 120 5.69 -0.10 -11.77
CA ALA A 120 4.43 0.59 -12.01
C ALA A 120 4.52 1.62 -13.15
N ALA A 121 5.70 2.20 -13.42
CA ALA A 121 5.90 3.12 -14.53
C ALA A 121 5.97 2.40 -15.88
N GLU A 122 6.72 1.29 -15.93
CA GLU A 122 6.98 0.50 -17.13
C GLU A 122 6.85 -1.00 -16.81
N PRO A 123 5.64 -1.56 -16.82
CA PRO A 123 5.42 -2.96 -16.51
C PRO A 123 6.20 -3.90 -17.42
N GLY A 124 6.94 -4.84 -16.82
CA GLY A 124 7.77 -5.80 -17.56
C GLY A 124 9.13 -5.28 -18.01
N ALA A 125 9.47 -4.03 -17.72
CA ALA A 125 10.83 -3.53 -17.96
C ALA A 125 11.83 -4.22 -17.02
N PRO A 126 13.08 -4.46 -17.46
CA PRO A 126 14.10 -5.06 -16.60
C PRO A 126 14.35 -4.19 -15.37
N ALA A 127 14.32 -4.84 -14.19
CA ALA A 127 14.53 -4.15 -12.93
C ALA A 127 15.91 -3.49 -12.89
N ARG A 128 15.93 -2.17 -12.74
CA ARG A 128 17.16 -1.43 -12.54
C ARG A 128 17.48 -1.38 -11.05
N PRO A 129 18.68 -1.79 -10.62
CA PRO A 129 19.05 -1.69 -9.21
C PRO A 129 19.07 -0.23 -8.78
N CYS A 130 18.45 0.05 -7.63
CA CYS A 130 18.54 1.37 -7.02
C CYS A 130 19.88 1.50 -6.26
N PRO A 131 20.64 2.58 -6.44
CA PRO A 131 21.90 2.79 -5.73
C PRO A 131 21.73 3.17 -4.24
N CYS A 132 20.49 3.30 -3.76
CA CYS A 132 20.24 3.65 -2.36
C CYS A 132 20.63 2.49 -1.42
N PRO A 133 21.09 2.78 -0.17
CA PRO A 133 21.51 1.76 0.78
C PRO A 133 20.33 1.04 1.46
N LEU A 134 19.09 1.38 1.11
CA LEU A 134 17.90 0.81 1.75
C LEU A 134 17.60 -0.59 1.19
N PRO A 135 17.28 -1.56 2.06
CA PRO A 135 16.85 -2.88 1.60
C PRO A 135 15.52 -2.79 0.83
N SER A 136 15.39 -3.61 -0.20
CA SER A 136 14.09 -3.92 -0.77
C SER A 136 13.44 -5.03 0.04
N GLY A 137 12.12 -4.97 0.26
CA GLY A 137 11.45 -6.02 1.02
C GLY A 137 9.97 -5.77 1.24
N ASP A 138 9.32 -6.75 1.85
CA ASP A 138 7.91 -6.66 2.22
C ASP A 138 7.79 -5.99 3.59
N THR A 139 7.38 -4.72 3.59
CA THR A 139 7.19 -3.89 4.76
C THR A 139 5.79 -3.26 4.73
N ALA A 140 5.32 -2.72 5.86
CA ALA A 140 4.03 -2.01 5.88
C ALA A 140 3.99 -0.86 4.85
N LEU A 141 5.09 -0.12 4.69
CA LEU A 141 5.18 0.94 3.68
C LEU A 141 5.12 0.37 2.25
N SER A 142 5.90 -0.66 1.92
CA SER A 142 5.89 -1.24 0.57
C SER A 142 4.53 -1.84 0.21
N ARG A 143 3.84 -2.44 1.18
CA ARG A 143 2.47 -2.96 1.02
C ARG A 143 1.47 -1.82 0.78
N LEU A 144 1.52 -0.74 1.57
CA LEU A 144 0.71 0.46 1.34
C LEU A 144 0.94 1.03 -0.06
N VAL A 145 2.20 1.17 -0.49
CA VAL A 145 2.55 1.65 -1.84
C VAL A 145 1.97 0.74 -2.92
N ARG A 146 2.06 -0.59 -2.80
CA ARG A 146 1.44 -1.53 -3.76
C ARG A 146 -0.08 -1.35 -3.85
N ARG A 147 -0.76 -1.11 -2.71
CA ARG A 147 -2.22 -0.85 -2.71
C ARG A 147 -2.55 0.44 -3.45
N LEU A 148 -1.80 1.50 -3.24
CA LEU A 148 -1.96 2.75 -3.98
C LEU A 148 -1.68 2.55 -5.49
N LEU A 149 -0.59 1.88 -5.84
CA LEU A 149 -0.20 1.62 -7.23
C LEU A 149 -1.19 0.73 -8.00
N SER A 150 -2.10 0.06 -7.31
CA SER A 150 -3.20 -0.70 -7.94
C SER A 150 -4.28 0.20 -8.55
N ALA A 151 -4.27 1.51 -8.28
CA ALA A 151 -5.18 2.48 -8.88
C ALA A 151 -5.05 2.52 -10.40
N ARG A 152 -6.20 2.48 -11.08
CA ARG A 152 -6.28 2.51 -12.54
C ARG A 152 -7.12 3.66 -13.08
N ARG A 153 -8.08 4.16 -12.30
CA ARG A 153 -9.07 5.17 -12.71
C ARG A 153 -9.02 6.41 -11.83
N SER A 154 -9.05 6.23 -10.50
CA SER A 154 -9.13 7.34 -9.56
C SER A 154 -8.41 7.05 -8.26
N LEU A 155 -7.90 8.11 -7.65
CA LEU A 155 -7.36 8.12 -6.30
C LEU A 155 -7.85 9.40 -5.61
N ASP A 156 -8.76 9.24 -4.65
CA ASP A 156 -9.29 10.32 -3.85
C ASP A 156 -8.62 10.26 -2.47
N LEU A 157 -7.94 11.33 -2.08
CA LEU A 157 -7.13 11.44 -0.88
C LEU A 157 -7.71 12.48 0.07
N CYS A 158 -7.93 12.12 1.33
CA CYS A 158 -8.32 13.03 2.39
C CYS A 158 -7.29 12.91 3.52
N LEU A 159 -6.34 13.85 3.61
CA LEU A 159 -5.13 13.72 4.41
C LEU A 159 -4.82 14.98 5.20
N PHE A 160 -4.85 14.87 6.53
CA PHE A 160 -4.50 15.96 7.44
C PHE A 160 -3.11 16.53 7.16
N SER A 161 -2.10 15.67 7.08
CA SER A 161 -0.72 16.07 6.78
C SER A 161 -0.05 15.11 5.80
N PHE A 162 0.73 15.68 4.87
CA PHE A 162 1.40 14.92 3.83
C PHE A 162 2.82 15.41 3.61
N SER A 163 3.80 14.77 4.25
CA SER A 163 5.22 15.15 4.13
C SER A 163 6.14 13.98 3.73
N CYS A 164 5.62 12.76 3.56
CA CYS A 164 6.43 11.62 3.12
C CYS A 164 6.75 11.70 1.62
N PRO A 165 8.04 11.86 1.22
CA PRO A 165 8.41 11.97 -0.21
C PRO A 165 8.14 10.71 -1.01
N GLN A 166 8.23 9.52 -0.38
CA GLN A 166 8.00 8.24 -1.05
C GLN A 166 6.53 8.10 -1.46
N LEU A 167 5.60 8.44 -0.57
CA LEU A 167 4.16 8.44 -0.89
C LEU A 167 3.80 9.54 -1.90
N ALA A 168 4.43 10.72 -1.81
CA ALA A 168 4.21 11.79 -2.79
C ALA A 168 4.65 11.37 -4.21
N ARG A 169 5.80 10.70 -4.34
CA ARG A 169 6.26 10.15 -5.63
C ARG A 169 5.32 9.08 -6.17
N THR A 170 4.77 8.24 -5.29
CA THR A 170 3.75 7.24 -5.65
C THR A 170 2.52 7.92 -6.25
N VAL A 171 2.00 8.95 -5.59
CA VAL A 171 0.82 9.73 -6.04
C VAL A 171 1.10 10.45 -7.37
N GLN A 172 2.28 11.08 -7.51
CA GLN A 172 2.69 11.72 -8.76
C GLN A 172 2.82 10.73 -9.92
N LEU A 173 3.33 9.51 -9.66
CA LEU A 173 3.41 8.47 -10.68
C LEU A 173 2.01 8.05 -11.15
N LEU A 174 1.07 7.85 -10.24
CA LEU A 174 -0.31 7.52 -10.59
C LEU A 174 -0.94 8.62 -11.46
N HIS A 175 -0.74 9.88 -11.09
CA HIS A 175 -1.22 11.02 -11.88
C HIS A 175 -0.63 11.03 -13.29
N ARG A 176 0.70 10.83 -13.44
CA ARG A 176 1.36 10.72 -14.75
C ARG A 176 0.85 9.54 -15.60
N ARG A 177 0.36 8.46 -14.96
CA ARG A 177 -0.28 7.31 -15.62
C ARG A 177 -1.72 7.56 -16.03
N GLY A 178 -2.23 8.79 -15.85
CA GLY A 178 -3.59 9.17 -16.20
C GLY A 178 -4.65 8.83 -15.13
N VAL A 179 -4.23 8.38 -13.93
CA VAL A 179 -5.16 8.21 -12.82
C VAL A 179 -5.65 9.59 -12.37
N ARG A 180 -6.97 9.79 -12.28
CA ARG A 180 -7.54 11.01 -11.73
C ARG A 180 -7.26 11.09 -10.24
N VAL A 181 -6.41 12.02 -9.84
CA VAL A 181 -6.07 12.23 -8.43
C VAL A 181 -6.72 13.51 -7.92
N ARG A 182 -7.43 13.41 -6.77
CA ARG A 182 -7.95 14.56 -6.01
C ARG A 182 -7.43 14.46 -4.58
N LEU A 183 -7.08 15.59 -4.00
CA LEU A 183 -6.57 15.67 -2.63
C LEU A 183 -7.32 16.74 -1.85
N VAL A 184 -7.82 16.36 -0.68
CA VAL A 184 -8.29 17.27 0.37
C VAL A 184 -7.29 17.24 1.51
N THR A 185 -6.89 18.41 2.03
CA THR A 185 -5.90 18.53 3.11
C THR A 185 -6.22 19.70 4.02
N ASP A 186 -5.54 19.75 5.16
CA ASP A 186 -5.63 20.86 6.11
C ASP A 186 -4.82 22.08 5.65
N ALA A 187 -5.40 23.28 5.76
CA ALA A 187 -4.79 24.52 5.29
C ALA A 187 -3.50 24.88 6.02
N GLN A 188 -3.45 24.67 7.33
CA GLN A 188 -2.28 24.98 8.14
C GLN A 188 -1.15 23.97 7.88
N TYR A 189 -1.49 22.69 7.85
CA TYR A 189 -0.50 21.61 7.67
C TYR A 189 0.04 21.51 6.24
N MET A 190 -0.70 21.99 5.24
CA MET A 190 -0.16 22.04 3.87
C MET A 190 0.97 23.06 3.69
N GLY A 191 1.02 24.10 4.53
CA GLY A 191 2.04 25.16 4.51
C GLY A 191 3.31 24.83 5.31
N LEU A 192 3.33 23.75 6.11
CA LEU A 192 4.47 23.42 6.95
C LEU A 192 5.68 22.98 6.13
N HIS A 193 6.88 23.26 6.67
CA HIS A 193 8.13 22.82 6.07
C HIS A 193 8.14 21.31 5.85
N GLY A 194 8.58 20.87 4.67
CA GLY A 194 8.60 19.46 4.27
C GLY A 194 7.28 18.94 3.70
N SER A 195 6.19 19.73 3.72
CA SER A 195 4.94 19.37 3.07
C SER A 195 5.16 19.07 1.58
N GLN A 196 4.54 18.00 1.10
CA GLN A 196 4.59 17.60 -0.31
C GLN A 196 3.46 18.22 -1.15
N ILE A 197 2.53 18.93 -0.51
CA ILE A 197 1.33 19.47 -1.18
C ILE A 197 1.71 20.42 -2.33
N GLY A 198 2.67 21.31 -2.13
CA GLY A 198 3.16 22.19 -3.18
C GLY A 198 3.65 21.43 -4.42
N ARG A 199 4.41 20.34 -4.22
CA ARG A 199 4.89 19.47 -5.30
C ARG A 199 3.76 18.78 -6.06
N LEU A 200 2.73 18.34 -5.35
CA LEU A 200 1.56 17.70 -5.96
C LEU A 200 0.76 18.70 -6.79
N ARG A 201 0.56 19.92 -6.29
CA ARG A 201 -0.08 21.03 -7.04
C ARG A 201 0.71 21.38 -8.32
N HIS A 202 2.02 21.52 -8.22
CA HIS A 202 2.89 21.76 -9.39
C HIS A 202 2.84 20.64 -10.42
N ALA A 203 2.57 19.41 -10.00
CA ALA A 203 2.35 18.28 -10.91
C ALA A 203 0.95 18.28 -11.58
N GLY A 204 0.09 19.27 -11.30
CA GLY A 204 -1.26 19.37 -11.85
C GLY A 204 -2.34 18.63 -11.05
N ILE A 205 -2.02 18.11 -9.87
CA ILE A 205 -3.00 17.43 -9.02
C ILE A 205 -3.91 18.47 -8.37
N GLN A 206 -5.21 18.23 -8.44
CA GLN A 206 -6.21 19.10 -7.81
C GLN A 206 -6.16 18.95 -6.30
N VAL A 207 -5.96 20.07 -5.59
CA VAL A 207 -5.90 20.13 -4.13
C VAL A 207 -6.92 21.15 -3.63
N ARG A 208 -7.76 20.73 -2.67
CA ARG A 208 -8.65 21.60 -1.91
C ARG A 208 -8.27 21.53 -0.43
N HIS A 209 -8.59 22.55 0.33
CA HIS A 209 -8.30 22.64 1.76
C HIS A 209 -9.41 23.37 2.51
N ASP A 210 -9.47 23.11 3.81
CA ASP A 210 -10.44 23.75 4.71
C ASP A 210 -10.26 25.28 4.76
N GLN A 211 -11.33 25.95 5.19
CA GLN A 211 -11.39 27.40 5.40
C GLN A 211 -11.82 27.75 6.83
N HIS A 212 -11.99 26.74 7.68
CA HIS A 212 -12.54 26.90 9.03
C HIS A 212 -11.46 26.75 10.09
N SER A 213 -11.81 27.11 11.35
CA SER A 213 -10.90 27.01 12.49
C SER A 213 -10.65 25.58 12.99
N GLY A 214 -11.48 24.63 12.60
CA GLY A 214 -11.28 23.21 12.90
C GLY A 214 -10.31 22.56 11.94
N TYR A 215 -9.71 21.42 12.33
CA TYR A 215 -8.81 20.68 11.47
C TYR A 215 -9.55 19.77 10.50
N MET A 216 -9.12 19.74 9.25
CA MET A 216 -9.43 18.63 8.33
C MET A 216 -8.56 17.42 8.73
N HIS A 217 -9.02 16.64 9.72
CA HIS A 217 -8.18 15.67 10.42
C HIS A 217 -8.29 14.23 9.91
N HIS A 218 -8.95 14.00 8.79
CA HIS A 218 -9.04 12.68 8.16
C HIS A 218 -7.70 12.15 7.63
N LYS A 219 -7.56 10.84 7.57
CA LYS A 219 -6.44 10.12 7.00
C LYS A 219 -6.97 8.91 6.24
N PHE A 220 -7.55 9.16 5.05
CA PHE A 220 -8.00 8.07 4.20
C PHE A 220 -7.71 8.29 2.71
N ALA A 221 -7.68 7.20 1.97
CA ALA A 221 -7.59 7.17 0.53
C ALA A 221 -8.62 6.20 -0.04
N ILE A 222 -9.23 6.55 -1.16
CA ILE A 222 -10.16 5.70 -1.89
C ILE A 222 -9.57 5.43 -3.27
N VAL A 223 -9.34 4.14 -3.55
CA VAL A 223 -8.76 3.66 -4.82
C VAL A 223 -9.88 3.12 -5.70
N ASP A 224 -10.03 3.71 -6.89
CA ASP A 224 -10.97 3.28 -7.93
C ASP A 224 -12.44 3.15 -7.46
N ARG A 225 -12.83 3.85 -6.41
CA ARG A 225 -14.13 3.73 -5.72
C ARG A 225 -14.45 2.29 -5.29
N ARG A 226 -13.43 1.50 -5.03
CA ARG A 226 -13.55 0.07 -4.70
C ARG A 226 -12.80 -0.32 -3.44
N MET A 227 -11.68 0.31 -3.17
CA MET A 227 -10.85 0.00 -2.02
C MET A 227 -10.66 1.22 -1.14
N LEU A 228 -10.92 1.07 0.14
CA LEU A 228 -10.68 2.05 1.18
C LEU A 228 -9.37 1.74 1.90
N ILE A 229 -8.58 2.78 2.14
CA ILE A 229 -7.38 2.77 2.98
C ILE A 229 -7.59 3.84 4.05
N THR A 230 -7.71 3.46 5.32
CA THR A 230 -7.99 4.39 6.41
C THR A 230 -7.31 3.95 7.70
N GLY A 231 -7.14 4.86 8.65
CA GLY A 231 -6.55 4.57 9.95
C GLY A 231 -6.00 5.80 10.65
N SER A 232 -5.10 5.58 11.60
CA SER A 232 -4.47 6.66 12.36
C SER A 232 -3.30 7.33 11.62
N LEU A 233 -2.74 6.68 10.57
CA LEU A 233 -1.49 7.05 9.92
C LEU A 233 -1.57 8.41 9.21
N ASN A 234 -0.87 9.41 9.71
CA ASN A 234 -0.50 10.58 8.91
C ASN A 234 0.52 10.19 7.84
N TRP A 235 0.41 10.76 6.64
CA TRP A 235 1.33 10.45 5.55
C TRP A 235 2.64 11.24 5.66
N THR A 236 3.27 11.12 6.82
CA THR A 236 4.53 11.77 7.17
C THR A 236 5.63 10.73 7.38
N THR A 237 6.89 11.10 7.14
CA THR A 237 8.03 10.23 7.41
C THR A 237 8.08 9.82 8.88
N GLN A 238 7.80 10.77 9.79
CA GLN A 238 7.73 10.52 11.23
C GLN A 238 6.70 9.44 11.59
N ALA A 239 5.47 9.55 11.08
CA ALA A 239 4.42 8.57 11.37
C ALA A 239 4.77 7.18 10.83
N ILE A 240 5.36 7.12 9.62
CA ILE A 240 5.73 5.87 8.97
C ILE A 240 6.88 5.15 9.69
N GLN A 241 7.89 5.89 10.16
CA GLN A 241 9.13 5.32 10.65
C GLN A 241 9.23 5.23 12.17
N SER A 242 8.43 5.98 12.91
CA SER A 242 8.60 6.13 14.36
C SER A 242 7.33 5.95 15.17
N ASN A 243 6.16 6.37 14.67
CA ASN A 243 4.93 6.28 15.43
C ASN A 243 4.33 4.88 15.41
N ARG A 244 3.56 4.56 16.44
CA ARG A 244 2.68 3.39 16.44
C ARG A 244 1.36 3.77 15.81
N GLU A 245 1.15 3.28 14.58
CA GLU A 245 -0.01 3.58 13.78
C GLU A 245 -0.63 2.31 13.21
N ASN A 246 -1.88 2.40 12.80
CA ASN A 246 -2.57 1.34 12.09
C ASN A 246 -3.20 1.87 10.79
N VAL A 247 -3.30 0.99 9.80
CA VAL A 247 -4.00 1.24 8.54
C VAL A 247 -4.80 0.00 8.20
N LEU A 248 -6.08 0.19 7.96
CA LEU A 248 -6.98 -0.80 7.40
C LEU A 248 -7.06 -0.59 5.88
N VAL A 249 -6.88 -1.65 5.13
CA VAL A 249 -7.12 -1.70 3.67
C VAL A 249 -8.24 -2.69 3.41
N VAL A 250 -9.34 -2.22 2.87
CA VAL A 250 -10.55 -3.04 2.70
C VAL A 250 -11.24 -2.76 1.38
N GLU A 251 -11.63 -3.81 0.69
CA GLU A 251 -12.59 -3.78 -0.42
C GLU A 251 -13.95 -4.23 0.13
N ASP A 252 -14.76 -3.24 0.50
CA ASP A 252 -16.10 -3.43 1.00
C ASP A 252 -16.96 -2.26 0.51
N ALA A 253 -18.02 -2.58 -0.21
CA ALA A 253 -18.81 -1.58 -0.91
C ALA A 253 -19.52 -0.60 0.04
N GLU A 254 -19.93 -1.04 1.22
CA GLU A 254 -20.63 -0.21 2.20
C GLU A 254 -19.67 0.81 2.82
N TYR A 255 -18.51 0.36 3.28
CA TYR A 255 -17.48 1.26 3.81
C TYR A 255 -16.96 2.23 2.74
N VAL A 256 -16.67 1.73 1.54
CA VAL A 256 -16.20 2.59 0.43
C VAL A 256 -17.23 3.65 0.09
N LYS A 257 -18.53 3.29 0.06
CA LYS A 257 -19.62 4.23 -0.23
C LYS A 257 -19.66 5.35 0.81
N ALA A 258 -19.66 5.01 2.10
CA ALA A 258 -19.73 6.00 3.18
C ALA A 258 -18.55 6.99 3.13
N PHE A 259 -17.32 6.49 2.92
CA PHE A 259 -16.16 7.36 2.80
C PHE A 259 -16.13 8.16 1.49
N GLN A 260 -16.68 7.63 0.41
CA GLN A 260 -16.80 8.38 -0.85
C GLN A 260 -17.81 9.52 -0.74
N GLU A 261 -18.95 9.29 -0.08
CA GLU A 261 -19.96 10.33 0.19
C GLU A 261 -19.36 11.46 1.03
N GLU A 262 -18.61 11.12 2.09
CA GLU A 262 -17.91 12.12 2.92
C GLU A 262 -16.83 12.86 2.12
N PHE A 263 -16.06 12.15 1.28
CA PHE A 263 -15.07 12.81 0.41
C PHE A 263 -15.73 13.82 -0.53
N GLU A 264 -16.82 13.44 -1.22
CA GLU A 264 -17.51 14.34 -2.15
C GLU A 264 -18.14 15.54 -1.42
N ARG A 265 -18.68 15.33 -0.21
CA ARG A 265 -19.21 16.39 0.63
C ARG A 265 -18.14 17.43 0.97
N ILE A 266 -16.98 16.97 1.49
CA ILE A 266 -15.85 17.85 1.83
C ILE A 266 -15.24 18.46 0.59
N TRP A 267 -15.14 17.70 -0.51
CA TRP A 267 -14.63 18.20 -1.78
C TRP A 267 -15.44 19.39 -2.29
N GLU A 268 -16.75 19.33 -2.17
CA GLU A 268 -17.62 20.44 -2.59
C GLU A 268 -17.61 21.58 -1.57
N GLU A 269 -17.61 21.29 -0.28
CA GLU A 269 -17.49 22.30 0.79
C GLU A 269 -16.21 23.15 0.61
N TYR A 270 -15.09 22.51 0.27
CA TYR A 270 -13.81 23.18 0.05
C TYR A 270 -13.57 23.58 -1.42
N ASN A 271 -14.65 23.83 -2.14
CA ASN A 271 -14.55 24.35 -3.50
C ASN A 271 -14.05 25.81 -3.48
N PRO A 272 -12.92 26.14 -4.16
CA PRO A 272 -12.41 27.50 -4.19
C PRO A 272 -13.42 28.55 -4.66
N ALA A 273 -14.40 28.15 -5.47
CA ALA A 273 -15.48 29.04 -5.88
C ALA A 273 -16.38 29.50 -4.73
N ASN A 274 -16.39 28.72 -3.62
CA ASN A 274 -17.21 29.01 -2.44
C ASN A 274 -16.42 29.82 -1.37
N TYR A 275 -15.12 30.14 -1.61
CA TYR A 275 -14.33 30.88 -0.64
C TYR A 275 -14.78 32.33 -0.54
N ARG A 276 -15.16 32.73 0.70
CA ARG A 276 -15.47 34.13 1.01
C ARG A 276 -14.17 34.82 1.45
N PHE A 277 -13.50 35.52 0.54
CA PHE A 277 -12.26 36.25 0.82
C PHE A 277 -12.49 37.52 1.64
N PHE A 278 -13.72 38.00 1.71
CA PHE A 278 -14.10 39.17 2.51
C PHE A 278 -15.19 38.72 3.49
N SER A 279 -14.86 38.57 4.76
CA SER A 279 -15.89 38.63 5.80
C SER A 279 -16.46 40.03 5.78
N GLU A 280 -17.76 40.17 5.53
CA GLU A 280 -18.46 41.42 5.82
C GLU A 280 -18.22 41.72 7.31
N ARG A 281 -17.43 42.80 7.54
CA ARG A 281 -17.28 43.33 8.87
C ARG A 281 -18.59 43.98 9.23
N HIS A 282 -19.37 43.32 10.08
CA HIS A 282 -20.45 43.94 10.81
C HIS A 282 -19.92 44.60 12.07
#